data_2649249f1e24e7a8c1527708286b5386
#
_entry.id   2649249f1e24e7a8c1527708286b5386
#
_cell.length_a   1.000
_cell.length_b   1.000
_cell.length_c   1.000
_cell.angle_alpha   90.00
_cell.angle_beta   90.00
_cell.angle_gamma   90.00
#
_symmetry.space_group_name_H-M   'P 1'
#
loop_
_entity.id
_entity.type
_entity.pdbx_description
1 polymer ?
#
loop_
_entity_poly.entity_id
_entity_poly.type
_entity_poly.pdbx_seq_one_letter_code
_entity_poly.pdbx_strand_id
1 'polypeptide(L)'
;MPTPDREHDPRIEALPAAEIRRRFVEFFAERQHTVVPSASLVPAGDATLLFTNSGMVQFKDVLTGAETRSYKRAVDYQRCLRVAGKHNDFEEVGRSPTHHTLFEMLGNWSFGDYFKSEAIHWAWEFLTKDLGMPGDRLAATTYK
;
A
#
# COMPACT_ATOMS: atom_id res chain seq x y z
N MET A 1 5.72 8.22 26.88
CA MET A 1 6.30 6.94 27.24
C MET A 1 7.32 6.59 26.18
N PRO A 2 8.55 6.15 26.52
CA PRO A 2 9.47 5.64 25.52
C PRO A 2 8.81 4.43 24.85
N THR A 3 8.80 4.40 23.54
CA THR A 3 8.46 3.21 22.77
C THR A 3 9.34 2.07 23.26
N PRO A 4 8.78 0.89 23.61
CA PRO A 4 9.62 -0.24 23.92
C PRO A 4 10.57 -0.45 22.74
N ASP A 5 11.87 -0.59 23.04
CA ASP A 5 12.88 -1.01 22.09
C ASP A 5 12.30 -2.22 21.36
N ARG A 6 11.91 -2.00 20.09
CA ARG A 6 11.56 -3.13 19.23
C ARG A 6 12.88 -3.81 18.95
N GLU A 7 13.18 -4.81 19.76
CA GLU A 7 14.36 -5.64 19.53
C GLU A 7 14.39 -6.03 18.06
N HIS A 8 15.45 -5.60 17.40
CA HIS A 8 15.68 -5.94 16.00
C HIS A 8 15.80 -7.46 15.92
N ASP A 9 14.83 -8.10 15.27
CA ASP A 9 14.91 -9.54 15.02
C ASP A 9 16.03 -9.77 13.99
N PRO A 10 17.12 -10.45 14.35
CA PRO A 10 18.27 -10.64 13.46
C PRO A 10 17.94 -11.49 12.21
N ARG A 11 16.79 -12.13 12.18
CA ARG A 11 16.29 -12.87 11.02
C ARG A 11 15.70 -11.96 9.95
N ILE A 12 15.42 -10.69 10.28
CA ILE A 12 14.82 -9.72 9.36
C ILE A 12 15.91 -8.82 8.81
N GLU A 13 16.14 -8.88 7.51
CA GLU A 13 17.07 -7.98 6.84
C GLU A 13 16.56 -6.55 6.86
N ALA A 14 17.40 -5.60 7.26
CA ALA A 14 17.10 -4.18 7.19
C ALA A 14 17.25 -3.70 5.73
N LEU A 15 16.12 -3.57 5.03
CA LEU A 15 16.09 -3.11 3.65
C LEU A 15 15.84 -1.60 3.56
N PRO A 16 16.55 -0.87 2.68
CA PRO A 16 16.19 0.51 2.35
C PRO A 16 14.78 0.58 1.73
N ALA A 17 14.04 1.67 2.00
CA ALA A 17 12.69 1.86 1.45
C ALA A 17 12.63 1.76 -0.09
N ALA A 18 13.67 2.24 -0.78
CA ALA A 18 13.79 2.12 -2.23
C ALA A 18 13.83 0.65 -2.70
N GLU A 19 14.50 -0.21 -1.94
CA GLU A 19 14.60 -1.64 -2.25
C GLU A 19 13.28 -2.37 -2.00
N ILE A 20 12.57 -2.05 -0.89
CA ILE A 20 11.25 -2.59 -0.61
C ILE A 20 10.28 -2.21 -1.75
N ARG A 21 10.30 -0.93 -2.17
CA ARG A 21 9.47 -0.45 -3.28
C ARG A 21 9.78 -1.20 -4.58
N ARG A 22 11.06 -1.35 -4.92
CA ARG A 22 11.49 -2.07 -6.13
C ARG A 22 11.00 -3.51 -6.12
N ARG A 23 11.27 -4.25 -5.04
CA ARG A 23 10.84 -5.66 -4.90
C ARG A 23 9.33 -5.79 -5.01
N PHE A 24 8.56 -4.92 -4.37
CA PHE A 24 7.10 -4.94 -4.45
C PHE A 24 6.60 -4.77 -5.88
N VAL A 25 7.10 -3.76 -6.59
CA VAL A 25 6.68 -3.49 -7.96
C VAL A 25 7.06 -4.64 -8.90
N GLU A 26 8.28 -5.15 -8.79
CA GLU A 26 8.75 -6.29 -9.60
C GLU A 26 7.94 -7.56 -9.32
N PHE A 27 7.71 -7.89 -8.05
CA PHE A 27 6.92 -9.06 -7.64
C PHE A 27 5.54 -9.10 -8.29
N PHE A 28 4.84 -7.97 -8.32
CA PHE A 28 3.52 -7.88 -8.94
C PHE A 28 3.58 -7.71 -10.46
N ALA A 29 4.60 -7.07 -11.01
CA ALA A 29 4.83 -7.00 -12.46
C ALA A 29 5.01 -8.40 -13.07
N GLU A 30 5.78 -9.28 -12.42
CA GLU A 30 5.94 -10.69 -12.81
C GLU A 30 4.61 -11.47 -12.78
N ARG A 31 3.63 -10.99 -12.00
CA ARG A 31 2.26 -11.54 -11.92
C ARG A 31 1.28 -10.79 -12.80
N GLN A 32 1.78 -10.23 -13.91
CA GLN A 32 0.99 -9.55 -14.96
C GLN A 32 0.28 -8.26 -14.49
N HIS A 33 0.79 -7.60 -13.45
CA HIS A 33 0.30 -6.28 -13.09
C HIS A 33 0.99 -5.21 -13.93
N THR A 34 0.21 -4.30 -14.47
CA THR A 34 0.73 -3.12 -15.16
C THR A 34 1.29 -2.16 -14.11
N VAL A 35 2.55 -1.75 -14.28
CA VAL A 35 3.17 -0.75 -13.41
C VAL A 35 2.59 0.61 -13.73
N VAL A 36 1.94 1.23 -12.75
CA VAL A 36 1.30 2.54 -12.90
C VAL A 36 2.06 3.56 -12.04
N PRO A 37 2.45 4.71 -12.61
CA PRO A 37 3.14 5.74 -11.83
C PRO A 37 2.25 6.35 -10.75
N SER A 38 2.86 6.86 -9.68
CA SER A 38 2.17 7.63 -8.65
C SER A 38 1.44 8.82 -9.26
N ALA A 39 0.15 8.95 -8.95
CA ALA A 39 -0.61 10.13 -9.33
C ALA A 39 -0.14 11.36 -8.54
N SER A 40 -0.57 12.55 -8.99
CA SER A 40 -0.30 13.81 -8.29
C SER A 40 -0.83 13.78 -6.86
N LEU A 41 -0.12 14.43 -5.94
CA LEU A 41 -0.62 14.66 -4.57
C LEU A 41 -1.83 15.59 -4.55
N VAL A 42 -1.95 16.48 -5.53
CA VAL A 42 -3.13 17.32 -5.73
C VAL A 42 -4.03 16.61 -6.74
N PRO A 43 -5.15 16.01 -6.28
CA PRO A 43 -6.04 15.26 -7.16
C PRO A 43 -6.72 16.19 -8.16
N ALA A 44 -6.71 15.79 -9.43
CA ALA A 44 -7.47 16.48 -10.46
C ALA A 44 -8.91 15.92 -10.47
N GLY A 45 -9.90 16.80 -10.35
CA GLY A 45 -11.31 16.45 -10.58
C GLY A 45 -12.10 15.89 -9.38
N ASP A 46 -11.52 15.69 -8.21
CA ASP A 46 -12.26 15.30 -7.00
C ASP A 46 -12.28 16.44 -5.96
N ALA A 47 -13.37 17.21 -5.98
CA ALA A 47 -13.57 18.33 -5.05
C ALA A 47 -13.74 17.88 -3.57
N THR A 48 -13.86 16.59 -3.31
CA THR A 48 -14.01 16.04 -1.95
C THR A 48 -12.68 15.74 -1.28
N LEU A 49 -11.58 15.79 -2.04
CA LEU A 49 -10.23 15.49 -1.57
C LEU A 49 -9.32 16.70 -1.75
N LEU A 50 -8.69 17.16 -0.67
CA LEU A 50 -7.63 18.18 -0.75
C LEU A 50 -6.33 17.58 -1.31
N PHE A 51 -6.01 16.35 -0.89
CA PHE A 51 -4.81 15.63 -1.30
C PHE A 51 -5.10 14.17 -1.58
N THR A 52 -4.29 13.55 -2.42
CA THR A 52 -4.29 12.11 -2.64
C THR A 52 -3.83 11.43 -1.34
N ASN A 53 -4.75 10.78 -0.65
CA ASN A 53 -4.56 10.20 0.68
C ASN A 53 -4.48 8.66 0.68
N SER A 54 -4.64 8.05 -0.49
CA SER A 54 -4.64 6.59 -0.67
C SER A 54 -4.24 6.23 -2.10
N GLY A 55 -3.61 5.07 -2.25
CA GLY A 55 -3.30 4.49 -3.56
C GLY A 55 -4.54 4.22 -4.42
N MET A 56 -5.69 4.03 -3.80
CA MET A 56 -6.95 3.78 -4.48
C MET A 56 -7.49 4.99 -5.24
N VAL A 57 -7.11 6.21 -4.86
CA VAL A 57 -7.73 7.44 -5.41
C VAL A 57 -7.66 7.49 -6.93
N GLN A 58 -6.51 7.17 -7.53
CA GLN A 58 -6.34 7.18 -8.99
C GLN A 58 -7.13 6.08 -9.73
N PHE A 59 -7.66 5.10 -9.03
CA PHE A 59 -8.43 3.98 -9.58
C PHE A 59 -9.90 4.00 -9.20
N LYS A 60 -10.37 5.06 -8.53
CA LYS A 60 -11.75 5.18 -8.03
C LYS A 60 -12.78 4.95 -9.15
N ASP A 61 -12.60 5.60 -10.28
CA ASP A 61 -13.55 5.50 -11.40
C ASP A 61 -13.51 4.12 -12.08
N VAL A 62 -12.35 3.48 -12.10
CA VAL A 62 -12.21 2.10 -12.58
C VAL A 62 -12.92 1.12 -11.65
N LEU A 63 -12.74 1.30 -10.34
CA LEU A 63 -13.35 0.43 -9.32
C LEU A 63 -14.87 0.59 -9.24
N THR A 64 -15.39 1.78 -9.55
CA THR A 64 -16.83 2.05 -9.63
C THR A 64 -17.45 1.71 -10.99
N GLY A 65 -16.62 1.36 -11.99
CA GLY A 65 -17.08 1.07 -13.35
C GLY A 65 -17.35 2.30 -14.21
N ALA A 66 -17.04 3.49 -13.72
CA ALA A 66 -17.20 4.73 -14.49
C ALA A 66 -16.10 4.89 -15.57
N GLU A 67 -14.95 4.24 -15.40
CA GLU A 67 -13.86 4.21 -16.35
C GLU A 67 -13.42 2.77 -16.63
N THR A 68 -12.91 2.52 -17.83
CA THR A 68 -12.29 1.24 -18.20
C THR A 68 -10.82 1.48 -18.56
N ARG A 69 -9.94 0.56 -18.14
CA ARG A 69 -8.53 0.54 -18.51
C ARG A 69 -8.25 -0.63 -19.46
N SER A 70 -7.18 -0.53 -20.23
CA SER A 70 -6.72 -1.63 -21.11
C SER A 70 -6.13 -2.82 -20.35
N TYR A 71 -5.93 -2.69 -19.03
CA TYR A 71 -5.40 -3.71 -18.14
C TYR A 71 -6.38 -4.02 -17.01
N LYS A 72 -6.31 -5.24 -16.49
CA LYS A 72 -7.14 -5.70 -15.38
C LYS A 72 -6.39 -5.81 -14.05
N ARG A 73 -5.06 -5.69 -14.09
CA ARG A 73 -4.19 -5.69 -12.90
C ARG A 73 -3.28 -4.48 -12.92
N ALA A 74 -3.10 -3.85 -11.80
CA ALA A 74 -2.13 -2.77 -11.65
C ALA A 74 -1.31 -2.92 -10.37
N VAL A 75 -0.09 -2.41 -10.40
CA VAL A 75 0.76 -2.23 -9.23
C VAL A 75 1.29 -0.80 -9.23
N ASP A 76 1.28 -0.17 -8.07
CA ASP A 76 1.82 1.17 -7.89
C ASP A 76 2.52 1.35 -6.55
N TYR A 77 3.28 2.41 -6.44
CA TYR A 77 3.66 3.03 -5.18
C TYR A 77 3.13 4.46 -5.19
N GLN A 78 2.04 4.70 -4.52
CA GLN A 78 1.39 6.01 -4.49
C GLN A 78 1.91 6.86 -3.35
N ARG A 79 2.44 8.05 -3.66
CA ARG A 79 2.71 9.08 -2.65
C ARG A 79 1.39 9.61 -2.11
N CYS A 80 1.25 9.60 -0.79
CA CYS A 80 0.04 9.99 -0.08
C CYS A 80 0.33 11.08 0.94
N LEU A 81 -0.62 12.01 1.06
CA LEU A 81 -0.58 13.06 2.08
C LEU A 81 -1.83 12.95 2.96
N ARG A 82 -1.63 12.78 4.26
CA ARG A 82 -2.68 12.83 5.28
C ARG A 82 -2.38 13.93 6.28
N VAL A 83 -3.27 14.91 6.37
CA VAL A 83 -3.08 16.09 7.26
C VAL A 83 -4.18 16.20 8.29
N ALA A 84 -5.37 15.70 7.99
CA ALA A 84 -6.54 15.77 8.88
C ALA A 84 -7.75 15.05 8.26
N GLY A 85 -8.74 14.69 9.05
CA GLY A 85 -10.14 14.51 8.66
C GLY A 85 -10.60 13.06 8.50
N LYS A 86 -10.88 12.62 7.32
CA LYS A 86 -11.70 11.44 7.02
C LYS A 86 -11.27 10.09 7.63
N HIS A 87 -10.06 10.00 8.20
CA HIS A 87 -9.50 8.78 8.78
C HIS A 87 -9.32 8.84 10.30
N ASN A 88 -9.94 9.80 10.99
CA ASN A 88 -9.84 10.01 12.46
C ASN A 88 -8.40 10.17 13.01
N ASP A 89 -7.44 10.55 12.17
CA ASP A 89 -6.02 10.63 12.53
C ASP A 89 -5.59 12.05 12.96
N PHE A 90 -6.53 12.96 13.20
CA PHE A 90 -6.27 14.39 13.41
C PHE A 90 -5.23 14.72 14.48
N GLU A 91 -5.30 14.01 15.58
CA GLU A 91 -4.41 14.25 16.71
C GLU A 91 -3.11 13.48 16.60
N GLU A 92 -3.06 12.46 15.76
CA GLU A 92 -1.96 11.51 15.62
C GLU A 92 -1.00 11.85 14.47
N VAL A 93 -1.53 12.41 13.37
CA VAL A 93 -0.73 12.68 12.16
C VAL A 93 0.36 13.71 12.45
N GLY A 94 1.60 13.31 12.17
CA GLY A 94 2.79 14.12 12.40
C GLY A 94 3.22 14.24 13.87
N ARG A 95 2.48 13.62 14.80
CA ARG A 95 2.79 13.62 16.25
C ARG A 95 3.17 12.25 16.77
N SER A 96 2.54 11.21 16.26
CA SER A 96 2.88 9.84 16.61
C SER A 96 4.00 9.29 15.71
N PRO A 97 4.81 8.33 16.18
CA PRO A 97 5.89 7.74 15.36
C PRO A 97 5.38 6.82 14.23
N THR A 98 4.08 6.59 14.15
CA THR A 98 3.46 5.67 13.18
C THR A 98 2.51 6.34 12.21
N HIS A 99 2.11 7.61 12.45
CA HIS A 99 1.20 8.37 11.58
C HIS A 99 1.95 9.49 10.88
N HIS A 100 2.53 9.17 9.73
CA HIS A 100 3.29 10.13 8.93
C HIS A 100 2.37 11.00 8.07
N THR A 101 2.71 12.29 7.93
CA THR A 101 2.01 13.23 7.05
C THR A 101 2.20 12.84 5.57
N LEU A 102 3.42 12.52 5.18
CA LEU A 102 3.79 12.06 3.84
C LEU A 102 4.33 10.64 3.91
N PHE A 103 3.78 9.75 3.09
CA PHE A 103 4.21 8.36 3.01
C PHE A 103 3.92 7.78 1.62
N GLU A 104 4.47 6.61 1.34
CA GLU A 104 4.16 5.84 0.15
C GLU A 104 3.27 4.64 0.53
N MET A 105 2.23 4.43 -0.27
CA MET A 105 1.37 3.27 -0.18
C MET A 105 1.70 2.34 -1.34
N LEU A 106 2.13 1.12 -1.02
CA LEU A 106 2.37 0.07 -2.00
C LEU A 106 1.05 -0.63 -2.28
N GLY A 107 0.58 -0.55 -3.52
CA GLY A 107 -0.73 -1.04 -3.92
C GLY A 107 -0.67 -2.07 -5.05
N ASN A 108 -1.46 -3.14 -4.90
CA ASN A 108 -1.76 -4.08 -5.97
C ASN A 108 -3.28 -4.12 -6.18
N TRP A 109 -3.70 -4.03 -7.43
CA TRP A 109 -5.08 -3.76 -7.80
C TRP A 109 -5.59 -4.80 -8.78
N SER A 110 -6.81 -5.31 -8.55
CA SER A 110 -7.53 -6.20 -9.46
C SER A 110 -8.84 -5.55 -9.87
N PHE A 111 -9.05 -5.41 -11.16
CA PHE A 111 -10.25 -4.84 -11.77
C PHE A 111 -11.11 -5.96 -12.36
N GLY A 112 -11.73 -6.76 -11.48
CA GLY A 112 -12.58 -7.89 -11.86
C GLY A 112 -11.81 -9.08 -12.44
N ASP A 113 -10.56 -9.33 -11.99
CA ASP A 113 -9.73 -10.44 -12.45
C ASP A 113 -9.50 -11.46 -11.32
N TYR A 114 -8.67 -11.16 -10.34
CA TYR A 114 -8.49 -12.03 -9.17
C TYR A 114 -9.18 -11.45 -7.93
N PHE A 115 -9.30 -12.26 -6.88
CA PHE A 115 -9.94 -11.83 -5.64
C PHE A 115 -9.15 -12.31 -4.39
N LYS A 116 -9.84 -12.73 -3.34
CA LYS A 116 -9.24 -13.00 -2.01
C LYS A 116 -8.15 -14.06 -2.02
N SER A 117 -8.35 -15.15 -2.76
CA SER A 117 -7.44 -16.29 -2.75
C SER A 117 -6.02 -15.89 -3.20
N GLU A 118 -5.94 -15.32 -4.38
CA GLU A 118 -4.68 -14.88 -4.97
C GLU A 118 -4.06 -13.74 -4.17
N ALA A 119 -4.87 -12.77 -3.74
CA ALA A 119 -4.40 -11.63 -2.96
C ALA A 119 -3.74 -12.08 -1.64
N ILE A 120 -4.37 -13.00 -0.92
CA ILE A 120 -3.85 -13.53 0.36
C ILE A 120 -2.57 -14.34 0.10
N HIS A 121 -2.59 -15.20 -0.93
CA HIS A 121 -1.43 -16.03 -1.28
C HIS A 121 -0.21 -15.16 -1.63
N TRP A 122 -0.38 -14.18 -2.51
CA TRP A 122 0.70 -13.30 -2.92
C TRP A 122 1.18 -12.39 -1.79
N ALA A 123 0.28 -11.88 -0.93
CA ALA A 123 0.69 -11.11 0.24
C ALA A 123 1.57 -11.94 1.18
N TRP A 124 1.17 -13.18 1.46
CA TRP A 124 1.96 -14.10 2.27
C TRP A 124 3.31 -14.43 1.62
N GLU A 125 3.30 -14.74 0.34
CA GLU A 125 4.51 -15.05 -0.42
C GLU A 125 5.49 -13.88 -0.43
N PHE A 126 5.02 -12.67 -0.74
CA PHE A 126 5.84 -11.48 -0.75
C PHE A 126 6.48 -11.22 0.61
N LEU A 127 5.69 -11.24 1.68
CA LEU A 127 6.21 -10.97 3.03
C LEU A 127 7.22 -12.04 3.49
N THR A 128 6.93 -13.32 3.25
CA THR A 128 7.75 -14.40 3.81
C THR A 128 8.92 -14.82 2.94
N LYS A 129 8.78 -14.78 1.61
CA LYS A 129 9.84 -15.21 0.68
C LYS A 129 10.66 -14.04 0.16
N ASP A 130 10.02 -12.99 -0.35
CA ASP A 130 10.72 -11.85 -0.94
C ASP A 130 11.32 -10.91 0.10
N LEU A 131 10.58 -10.61 1.17
CA LEU A 131 11.08 -9.78 2.28
C LEU A 131 11.72 -10.59 3.40
N GLY A 132 11.62 -11.93 3.37
CA GLY A 132 12.23 -12.80 4.36
C GLY A 132 11.67 -12.66 5.77
N MET A 133 10.43 -12.16 5.93
CA MET A 133 9.83 -12.00 7.26
C MET A 133 9.48 -13.36 7.85
N PRO A 134 9.91 -13.66 9.09
CA PRO A 134 9.53 -14.90 9.76
C PRO A 134 8.02 -14.98 9.97
N GLY A 135 7.39 -16.09 9.57
CA GLY A 135 5.95 -16.26 9.68
C GLY A 135 5.39 -16.16 11.10
N ASP A 136 6.20 -16.51 12.11
CA ASP A 136 5.87 -16.38 13.53
C ASP A 136 5.82 -14.92 14.03
N ARG A 137 6.29 -13.96 13.22
CA ARG A 137 6.21 -12.51 13.48
C ARG A 137 5.02 -11.86 12.80
N LEU A 138 4.29 -12.61 12.00
CA LEU A 138 3.12 -12.11 11.27
C LEU A 138 1.83 -12.49 12.00
N ALA A 139 0.87 -11.59 12.01
CA ALA A 139 -0.47 -11.83 12.51
C ALA A 139 -1.51 -11.43 11.46
N ALA A 140 -2.60 -12.19 11.37
CA ALA A 140 -3.70 -11.89 10.46
C ALA A 140 -4.99 -11.71 11.27
N THR A 141 -5.82 -10.77 10.82
CA THR A 141 -7.17 -10.56 11.36
C THR A 141 -8.21 -10.97 10.33
N THR A 142 -9.31 -11.53 10.81
CA THR A 142 -10.45 -11.90 9.97
C THR A 142 -11.72 -11.24 10.51
N TYR A 143 -12.60 -10.84 9.61
CA TYR A 143 -13.96 -10.38 9.97
C TYR A 143 -14.89 -11.60 10.02
N LYS A 144 -15.74 -11.66 11.08
CA LYS A 144 -16.82 -12.66 11.22
C LYS A 144 -18.13 -12.10 10.70
#